data_6781000f8c535d2e7910e757b0e2e65c
#
_entry.id   6781000f8c535d2e7910e757b0e2e65c
#
_cell.length_a   1.000
_cell.length_b   1.000
_cell.length_c   1.000
_cell.angle_alpha   90.00
_cell.angle_beta   90.00
_cell.angle_gamma   90.00
#
_symmetry.space_group_name_H-M   'P 1'
#
loop_
_entity.id
_entity.type
_entity.pdbx_description
1 polymer ?
#
loop_
_entity_poly.entity_id
_entity_poly.type
_entity_poly.pdbx_seq_one_letter_code
_entity_poly.pdbx_strand_id
1 'polypeptide(L)'
;MNEQVKKNAGYIDNSNKSIAIVTSTFNTSISRIEFEACYHSLLNRGVSTNNIFSINVPGALEIPLILKNLANSKKFDALIALGSIIRGETFHFEIVALESASGLSKVALESNIPIANGILAVENKDQAIVRAKKKGEDCAQVVLEMLGLLKTIEEIRS
;
A
#
# COMPACT_ATOMS: atom_id res chain seq x y z
N MET A 1 -14.07 12.82 -19.86
CA MET A 1 -14.64 12.05 -18.74
C MET A 1 -16.12 12.45 -18.63
N ASN A 2 -16.99 11.49 -18.77
CA ASN A 2 -18.45 11.72 -18.89
C ASN A 2 -18.99 12.36 -17.59
N GLU A 3 -19.84 13.37 -17.68
CA GLU A 3 -20.43 14.06 -16.51
C GLU A 3 -21.18 13.12 -15.56
N GLN A 4 -21.64 11.99 -16.07
CA GLN A 4 -22.30 10.94 -15.27
C GLN A 4 -21.35 10.23 -14.31
N VAL A 5 -20.05 10.16 -14.64
CA VAL A 5 -19.01 9.59 -13.75
C VAL A 5 -18.69 10.55 -12.60
N LYS A 6 -18.83 11.86 -12.82
CA LYS A 6 -18.65 12.86 -11.76
C LYS A 6 -19.79 12.92 -10.74
N LYS A 7 -21.01 12.52 -11.14
CA LYS A 7 -22.18 12.51 -10.23
C LYS A 7 -22.19 11.33 -9.26
N ASN A 8 -21.45 10.27 -9.57
CA ASN A 8 -21.31 9.09 -8.69
C ASN A 8 -20.08 9.14 -7.77
N ALA A 9 -19.28 10.20 -7.85
CA ALA A 9 -18.24 10.48 -6.85
C ALA A 9 -18.88 11.16 -5.63
N GLY A 10 -19.90 10.53 -5.05
CA GLY A 10 -20.42 10.93 -3.76
C GLY A 10 -19.30 10.89 -2.73
N TYR A 11 -19.39 11.75 -1.72
CA TYR A 11 -18.49 11.73 -0.56
C TYR A 11 -18.38 10.30 -0.02
N ILE A 12 -17.18 9.71 -0.16
CA ILE A 12 -16.91 8.38 0.38
C ILE A 12 -16.47 8.57 1.83
N ASP A 13 -17.27 8.06 2.75
CA ASP A 13 -16.91 8.02 4.16
C ASP A 13 -15.86 6.93 4.40
N ASN A 14 -14.63 7.36 4.71
CA ASN A 14 -13.51 6.47 4.99
C ASN A 14 -13.29 6.25 6.50
N SER A 15 -14.11 6.84 7.36
CA SER A 15 -13.90 6.83 8.82
C SER A 15 -13.96 5.43 9.43
N ASN A 16 -14.67 4.51 8.80
CA ASN A 16 -14.82 3.12 9.24
C ASN A 16 -13.87 2.14 8.53
N LYS A 17 -12.99 2.61 7.65
CA LYS A 17 -12.04 1.76 6.95
C LYS A 17 -10.85 1.43 7.84
N SER A 18 -10.46 0.17 7.86
CA SER A 18 -9.30 -0.34 8.61
C SER A 18 -8.18 -0.68 7.64
N ILE A 19 -7.03 -0.04 7.81
CA ILE A 19 -5.89 -0.15 6.92
C ILE A 19 -4.67 -0.62 7.71
N ALA A 20 -3.94 -1.60 7.19
CA ALA A 20 -2.65 -2.00 7.74
C ALA A 20 -1.51 -1.60 6.80
N ILE A 21 -0.45 -1.05 7.37
CA ILE A 21 0.76 -0.63 6.66
C ILE A 21 1.92 -1.51 7.13
N VAL A 22 2.54 -2.22 6.19
CA VAL A 22 3.75 -3.02 6.44
C VAL A 22 4.94 -2.30 5.80
N THR A 23 5.93 -1.95 6.61
CA THR A 23 7.08 -1.16 6.17
C THR A 23 8.37 -1.94 6.38
N SER A 24 9.19 -2.08 5.33
CA SER A 24 10.53 -2.64 5.47
C SER A 24 11.50 -1.62 6.09
N THR A 25 12.40 -2.11 6.98
CA THR A 25 13.33 -1.24 7.71
C THR A 25 14.70 -1.13 7.07
N PHE A 26 15.03 -1.92 6.06
CA PHE A 26 16.19 -1.64 5.23
C PHE A 26 16.01 -0.26 4.59
N ASN A 27 17.02 0.61 4.67
CA ASN A 27 16.91 2.01 4.24
C ASN A 27 15.86 2.80 5.04
N THR A 28 15.94 2.78 6.36
CA THR A 28 14.96 3.35 7.30
C THR A 28 14.64 4.82 7.02
N SER A 29 15.61 5.63 6.62
CA SER A 29 15.38 7.06 6.31
C SER A 29 14.39 7.28 5.18
N ILE A 30 14.42 6.42 4.17
CA ILE A 30 13.50 6.46 3.02
C ILE A 30 12.12 5.93 3.42
N SER A 31 12.10 4.78 4.09
CA SER A 31 10.85 4.15 4.55
C SER A 31 10.07 5.05 5.49
N ARG A 32 10.74 5.85 6.31
CA ARG A 32 10.10 6.82 7.18
C ARG A 32 9.38 7.91 6.38
N ILE A 33 10.01 8.45 5.34
CA ILE A 33 9.37 9.46 4.47
C ILE A 33 8.11 8.88 3.83
N GLU A 34 8.21 7.67 3.28
CA GLU A 34 7.05 6.99 2.70
C GLU A 34 5.93 6.77 3.70
N PHE A 35 6.27 6.25 4.88
CA PHE A 35 5.30 5.96 5.93
C PHE A 35 4.58 7.21 6.40
N GLU A 36 5.30 8.27 6.72
CA GLU A 36 4.70 9.53 7.18
C GLU A 36 3.78 10.12 6.12
N ALA A 37 4.22 10.13 4.86
CA ALA A 37 3.39 10.63 3.76
C ALA A 37 2.12 9.79 3.58
N CYS A 38 2.23 8.48 3.63
CA CYS A 38 1.10 7.55 3.53
C CYS A 38 0.13 7.74 4.70
N TYR A 39 0.64 7.76 5.92
CA TYR A 39 -0.14 7.90 7.14
C TYR A 39 -0.93 9.21 7.14
N HIS A 40 -0.27 10.34 6.88
CA HIS A 40 -0.94 11.64 6.83
C HIS A 40 -1.94 11.74 5.67
N SER A 41 -1.65 11.11 4.54
CA SER A 41 -2.59 11.07 3.41
C SER A 41 -3.86 10.28 3.76
N LEU A 42 -3.73 9.15 4.48
CA LEU A 42 -4.88 8.39 4.97
C LEU A 42 -5.75 9.24 5.92
N LEU A 43 -5.12 9.94 6.87
CA LEU A 43 -5.84 10.83 7.79
C LEU A 43 -6.56 11.96 7.04
N ASN A 44 -5.89 12.61 6.11
CA ASN A 44 -6.46 13.69 5.31
C ASN A 44 -7.63 13.23 4.43
N ARG A 45 -7.68 11.94 4.11
CA ARG A 45 -8.76 11.32 3.34
C ARG A 45 -9.86 10.73 4.21
N GLY A 46 -9.80 10.96 5.52
CA GLY A 46 -10.87 10.64 6.46
C GLY A 46 -10.72 9.31 7.21
N VAL A 47 -9.62 8.58 7.05
CA VAL A 47 -9.39 7.36 7.84
C VAL A 47 -9.05 7.73 9.28
N SER A 48 -9.70 7.08 10.25
CA SER A 48 -9.44 7.34 11.67
C SER A 48 -8.07 6.80 12.12
N THR A 49 -7.38 7.53 12.98
CA THR A 49 -6.11 7.08 13.57
C THR A 49 -6.22 5.71 14.22
N ASN A 50 -7.34 5.41 14.86
CA ASN A 50 -7.58 4.13 15.53
C ASN A 50 -7.73 2.96 14.56
N ASN A 51 -7.93 3.24 13.29
CA ASN A 51 -8.14 2.23 12.25
C ASN A 51 -6.91 2.05 11.35
N ILE A 52 -5.78 2.64 11.70
CA ILE A 52 -4.51 2.45 11.00
C ILE A 52 -3.58 1.63 11.88
N PHE A 53 -3.26 0.43 11.42
CA PHE A 53 -2.28 -0.45 12.05
C PHE A 53 -0.97 -0.39 11.27
N SER A 54 0.16 -0.35 11.95
CA SER A 54 1.46 -0.37 11.29
C SER A 54 2.38 -1.40 11.92
N ILE A 55 3.17 -2.08 11.09
CA ILE A 55 4.16 -3.06 11.52
C ILE A 55 5.39 -2.96 10.62
N ASN A 56 6.55 -3.18 11.22
CA ASN A 56 7.82 -3.15 10.52
C ASN A 56 8.36 -4.58 10.30
N VAL A 57 8.99 -4.79 9.15
CA VAL A 57 9.67 -6.03 8.79
C VAL A 57 11.10 -5.72 8.32
N PRO A 58 12.03 -6.70 8.32
CA PRO A 58 13.42 -6.41 7.93
C PRO A 58 13.56 -5.90 6.50
N GLY A 59 13.11 -6.63 5.52
CA GLY A 59 13.27 -6.30 4.11
C GLY A 59 12.01 -6.54 3.29
N ALA A 60 12.07 -6.20 2.01
CA ALA A 60 10.93 -6.32 1.09
C ALA A 60 10.47 -7.77 0.92
N LEU A 61 11.39 -8.74 0.96
CA LEU A 61 11.04 -10.17 0.83
C LEU A 61 10.20 -10.70 1.99
N GLU A 62 10.24 -10.06 3.16
CA GLU A 62 9.47 -10.46 4.34
C GLU A 62 8.05 -9.88 4.34
N ILE A 63 7.78 -8.90 3.49
CA ILE A 63 6.49 -8.21 3.44
C ILE A 63 5.34 -9.15 3.05
N PRO A 64 5.44 -9.97 1.99
CA PRO A 64 4.29 -10.78 1.55
C PRO A 64 3.75 -11.73 2.61
N LEU A 65 4.60 -12.37 3.40
CA LEU A 65 4.16 -13.27 4.46
C LEU A 65 3.35 -12.54 5.53
N ILE A 66 3.78 -11.35 5.92
CA ILE A 66 3.05 -10.53 6.90
C ILE A 66 1.72 -10.04 6.33
N LEU A 67 1.70 -9.61 5.09
CA LEU A 67 0.45 -9.23 4.41
C LEU A 67 -0.54 -10.37 4.36
N LYS A 68 -0.08 -11.59 4.07
CA LYS A 68 -0.94 -12.77 4.05
C LYS A 68 -1.59 -13.03 5.41
N ASN A 69 -0.82 -12.93 6.48
CA ASN A 69 -1.33 -13.10 7.85
C ASN A 69 -2.31 -11.99 8.24
N LEU A 70 -2.03 -10.74 7.86
CA LEU A 70 -2.94 -9.64 8.10
C LEU A 70 -4.25 -9.80 7.32
N ALA A 71 -4.18 -10.22 6.06
CA ALA A 71 -5.36 -10.51 5.25
C ALA A 71 -6.20 -11.64 5.87
N ASN A 72 -5.56 -12.69 6.34
CA ASN A 72 -6.25 -13.84 6.97
C ASN A 72 -6.92 -13.47 8.30
N SER A 73 -6.48 -12.42 8.96
CA SER A 73 -7.09 -11.96 10.22
C SER A 73 -8.51 -11.44 10.03
N LYS A 74 -8.89 -11.06 8.83
CA LYS A 74 -10.19 -10.44 8.47
C LYS A 74 -10.48 -9.12 9.19
N LYS A 75 -9.45 -8.46 9.74
CA LYS A 75 -9.60 -7.21 10.50
C LYS A 75 -9.36 -5.96 9.66
N PHE A 76 -8.83 -6.12 8.44
CA PHE A 76 -8.43 -4.99 7.59
C PHE A 76 -9.19 -5.01 6.28
N ASP A 77 -9.55 -3.84 5.80
CA ASP A 77 -10.21 -3.64 4.50
C ASP A 77 -9.19 -3.58 3.36
N ALA A 78 -8.02 -3.03 3.62
CA ALA A 78 -6.93 -2.92 2.65
C ALA A 78 -5.57 -2.94 3.34
N LEU A 79 -4.53 -3.27 2.58
CA LEU A 79 -3.15 -3.35 3.05
C LEU A 79 -2.24 -2.48 2.18
N ILE A 80 -1.17 -1.99 2.78
CA ILE A 80 -0.16 -1.17 2.10
C ILE A 80 1.23 -1.74 2.42
N ALA A 81 2.05 -1.92 1.38
CA ALA A 81 3.45 -2.31 1.51
C ALA A 81 4.34 -1.11 1.18
N LEU A 82 5.21 -0.74 2.10
CA LEU A 82 6.17 0.36 1.92
C LEU A 82 7.60 -0.13 2.13
N GLY A 83 8.54 0.46 1.41
CA GLY A 83 9.95 0.16 1.51
C GLY A 83 10.71 0.62 0.30
N SER A 84 12.02 0.36 0.28
CA SER A 84 12.84 0.67 -0.87
C SER A 84 13.90 -0.40 -1.11
N ILE A 85 14.10 -0.71 -2.36
CA ILE A 85 15.14 -1.63 -2.85
C ILE A 85 16.05 -0.80 -3.72
N ILE A 86 17.34 -0.76 -3.36
CA ILE A 86 18.35 -0.01 -4.10
C ILE A 86 19.26 -1.01 -4.79
N ARG A 87 19.49 -0.82 -6.08
CA ARG A 87 20.36 -1.71 -6.86
C ARG A 87 21.78 -1.75 -6.29
N GLY A 88 22.26 -2.95 -6.04
CA GLY A 88 23.65 -3.23 -5.70
C GLY A 88 24.42 -3.80 -6.89
N GLU A 89 25.52 -4.48 -6.60
CA GLU A 89 26.42 -5.03 -7.63
C GLU A 89 25.99 -6.41 -8.13
N THR A 90 25.02 -7.05 -7.48
CA THR A 90 24.63 -8.44 -7.77
C THR A 90 23.19 -8.53 -8.27
N PHE A 91 22.84 -9.71 -8.76
CA PHE A 91 21.50 -10.05 -9.22
C PHE A 91 20.45 -10.04 -8.08
N HIS A 92 20.85 -9.88 -6.84
CA HIS A 92 19.96 -9.88 -5.68
C HIS A 92 18.87 -8.80 -5.77
N PHE A 93 19.16 -7.64 -6.37
CA PHE A 93 18.17 -6.57 -6.59
C PHE A 93 16.97 -7.08 -7.40
N GLU A 94 17.22 -7.77 -8.51
CA GLU A 94 16.16 -8.30 -9.39
C GLU A 94 15.31 -9.34 -8.66
N ILE A 95 15.95 -10.21 -7.88
CA ILE A 95 15.24 -11.23 -7.09
C ILE A 95 14.30 -10.55 -6.08
N VAL A 96 14.81 -9.61 -5.31
CA VAL A 96 14.02 -8.91 -4.28
C VAL A 96 12.88 -8.12 -4.93
N ALA A 97 13.15 -7.39 -6.00
CA ALA A 97 12.14 -6.58 -6.68
C ALA A 97 11.02 -7.44 -7.26
N LEU A 98 11.36 -8.49 -7.98
CA LEU A 98 10.38 -9.36 -8.65
C LEU A 98 9.60 -10.21 -7.65
N GLU A 99 10.26 -10.84 -6.69
CA GLU A 99 9.62 -11.72 -5.73
C GLU A 99 8.72 -10.96 -4.75
N SER A 100 9.12 -9.79 -4.29
CA SER A 100 8.25 -8.97 -3.44
C SER A 100 7.01 -8.52 -4.18
N ALA A 101 7.13 -8.02 -5.40
CA ALA A 101 5.99 -7.61 -6.23
C ALA A 101 5.05 -8.78 -6.54
N SER A 102 5.62 -9.92 -6.92
CA SER A 102 4.85 -11.15 -7.19
C SER A 102 4.11 -11.63 -5.94
N GLY A 103 4.78 -11.60 -4.78
CA GLY A 103 4.16 -11.99 -3.51
C GLY A 103 2.99 -11.09 -3.12
N LEU A 104 3.12 -9.78 -3.28
CA LEU A 104 2.03 -8.83 -3.02
C LEU A 104 0.81 -9.12 -3.90
N SER A 105 1.02 -9.28 -5.20
CA SER A 105 -0.03 -9.56 -6.16
C SER A 105 -0.76 -10.87 -5.83
N LYS A 106 -0.01 -11.90 -5.46
CA LYS A 106 -0.56 -13.20 -5.07
C LYS A 106 -1.46 -13.08 -3.84
N VAL A 107 -1.01 -12.38 -2.80
CA VAL A 107 -1.80 -12.18 -1.57
C VAL A 107 -3.08 -11.41 -1.90
N ALA A 108 -3.00 -10.34 -2.69
CA ALA A 108 -4.15 -9.53 -3.06
C ALA A 108 -5.22 -10.35 -3.76
N LEU A 109 -4.83 -11.14 -4.75
CA LEU A 109 -5.76 -11.95 -5.54
C LEU A 109 -6.33 -13.13 -4.73
N GLU A 110 -5.51 -13.86 -3.99
CA GLU A 110 -5.96 -15.00 -3.19
C GLU A 110 -6.84 -14.59 -2.01
N SER A 111 -6.56 -13.43 -1.41
CA SER A 111 -7.29 -12.95 -0.23
C SER A 111 -8.42 -12.00 -0.58
N ASN A 112 -8.55 -11.61 -1.84
CA ASN A 112 -9.54 -10.66 -2.32
C ASN A 112 -9.52 -9.35 -1.51
N ILE A 113 -8.33 -8.79 -1.31
CA ILE A 113 -8.10 -7.57 -0.55
C ILE A 113 -7.20 -6.61 -1.35
N PRO A 114 -7.54 -5.32 -1.43
CA PRO A 114 -6.66 -4.35 -2.07
C PRO A 114 -5.32 -4.25 -1.35
N ILE A 115 -4.22 -4.30 -2.11
CA ILE A 115 -2.87 -4.08 -1.59
C ILE A 115 -2.18 -3.05 -2.49
N ALA A 116 -1.76 -1.94 -1.90
CA ALA A 116 -0.93 -0.97 -2.62
C ALA A 116 0.55 -1.35 -2.49
N ASN A 117 1.23 -1.41 -3.63
CA ASN A 117 2.67 -1.65 -3.69
C ASN A 117 3.41 -0.31 -3.68
N GLY A 118 3.90 0.08 -2.50
CA GLY A 118 4.75 1.25 -2.31
C GLY A 118 6.25 0.91 -2.23
N ILE A 119 6.64 -0.32 -2.54
CA ILE A 119 8.06 -0.70 -2.53
C ILE A 119 8.76 -0.05 -3.72
N LEU A 120 9.62 0.91 -3.42
CA LEU A 120 10.45 1.57 -4.42
C LEU A 120 11.55 0.62 -4.88
N ALA A 121 11.75 0.49 -6.19
CA ALA A 121 12.86 -0.25 -6.78
C ALA A 121 13.65 0.72 -7.67
N VAL A 122 14.81 1.14 -7.19
CA VAL A 122 15.57 2.26 -7.76
C VAL A 122 17.05 1.93 -7.92
N GLU A 123 17.73 2.70 -8.75
CA GLU A 123 19.16 2.51 -9.02
C GLU A 123 20.05 3.03 -7.89
N ASN A 124 19.63 4.11 -7.20
CA ASN A 124 20.40 4.74 -6.15
C ASN A 124 19.51 5.40 -5.10
N LYS A 125 20.13 5.81 -3.98
CA LYS A 125 19.43 6.41 -2.86
C LYS A 125 18.73 7.73 -3.20
N ASP A 126 19.34 8.55 -4.04
CA ASP A 126 18.75 9.85 -4.41
C ASP A 126 17.44 9.66 -5.18
N GLN A 127 17.36 8.66 -6.05
CA GLN A 127 16.13 8.31 -6.74
C GLN A 127 15.01 7.90 -5.76
N ALA A 128 15.36 7.18 -4.71
CA ALA A 128 14.41 6.78 -3.67
C ALA A 128 13.90 8.00 -2.89
N ILE A 129 14.80 8.87 -2.45
CA ILE A 129 14.46 10.04 -1.65
C ILE A 129 13.47 10.96 -2.39
N VAL A 130 13.71 11.24 -3.67
CA VAL A 130 12.85 12.15 -4.45
C VAL A 130 11.47 11.55 -4.74
N ARG A 131 11.30 10.24 -4.64
CA ARG A 131 10.05 9.53 -4.93
C ARG A 131 9.24 9.15 -3.68
N ALA A 132 9.89 9.09 -2.53
CA ALA A 132 9.33 8.48 -1.33
C ALA A 132 8.03 9.14 -0.87
N LYS A 133 7.98 10.45 -0.79
CA LYS A 133 6.79 11.20 -0.34
C LYS A 133 5.59 10.92 -1.22
N LYS A 134 5.75 11.12 -2.53
CA LYS A 134 4.65 10.92 -3.48
C LYS A 134 4.20 9.46 -3.51
N LYS A 135 5.12 8.52 -3.40
CA LYS A 135 4.80 7.09 -3.37
C LYS A 135 3.93 6.73 -2.17
N GLY A 136 4.26 7.26 -1.00
CA GLY A 136 3.43 7.08 0.19
C GLY A 136 2.03 7.66 0.03
N GLU A 137 1.92 8.87 -0.50
CA GLU A 137 0.64 9.52 -0.79
C GLU A 137 -0.19 8.71 -1.81
N ASP A 138 0.44 8.24 -2.88
CA ASP A 138 -0.22 7.45 -3.93
C ASP A 138 -0.78 6.13 -3.37
N CYS A 139 -0.06 5.47 -2.47
CA CYS A 139 -0.53 4.23 -1.85
C CYS A 139 -1.80 4.42 -1.03
N ALA A 140 -1.88 5.51 -0.27
CA ALA A 140 -3.08 5.85 0.48
C ALA A 140 -4.28 6.07 -0.46
N GLN A 141 -4.06 6.81 -1.53
CA GLN A 141 -5.09 7.06 -2.54
C GLN A 141 -5.56 5.77 -3.20
N VAL A 142 -4.62 4.92 -3.65
CA VAL A 142 -4.92 3.68 -4.37
C VAL A 142 -5.81 2.75 -3.56
N VAL A 143 -5.48 2.49 -2.29
CA VAL A 143 -6.28 1.56 -1.48
C VAL A 143 -7.70 2.08 -1.24
N LEU A 144 -7.87 3.37 -1.03
CA LEU A 144 -9.20 3.95 -0.81
C LEU A 144 -10.03 3.96 -2.11
N GLU A 145 -9.42 4.24 -3.25
CA GLU A 145 -10.08 4.12 -4.55
C GLU A 145 -10.51 2.68 -4.82
N MET A 146 -9.63 1.71 -4.56
CA MET A 146 -9.94 0.29 -4.76
C MET A 146 -11.09 -0.18 -3.87
N LEU A 147 -11.13 0.27 -2.61
CA LEU A 147 -12.25 -0.04 -1.72
C LEU A 147 -13.57 0.52 -2.26
N GLY A 148 -13.55 1.74 -2.79
CA GLY A 148 -14.72 2.34 -3.44
C GLY A 148 -15.19 1.54 -4.67
N LEU A 149 -14.25 1.10 -5.50
CA LEU A 149 -14.57 0.29 -6.69
C LEU A 149 -15.15 -1.07 -6.33
N LEU A 150 -14.58 -1.74 -5.33
CA LEU A 150 -15.10 -3.03 -4.86
C LEU A 150 -16.51 -2.89 -4.29
N LYS A 151 -16.79 -1.83 -3.57
CA LYS A 151 -18.14 -1.52 -3.09
C LYS A 151 -19.12 -1.33 -4.23
N THR A 152 -18.73 -0.60 -5.27
CA THR A 152 -19.55 -0.43 -6.48
C THR A 152 -19.86 -1.78 -7.15
N ILE A 153 -18.88 -2.68 -7.21
CA ILE A 153 -19.08 -4.02 -7.78
C ILE A 153 -20.06 -4.84 -6.94
N GLU A 154 -19.98 -4.76 -5.61
CA GLU A 154 -20.93 -5.43 -4.71
C GLU A 154 -22.37 -4.94 -4.96
N GLU A 155 -22.55 -3.63 -5.15
CA GLU A 155 -23.86 -3.03 -5.43
C GLU A 155 -24.44 -3.52 -6.78
N ILE A 156 -23.59 -3.77 -7.79
CA ILE A 156 -24.02 -4.34 -9.08
C ILE A 156 -24.49 -5.79 -8.91
N ARG A 157 -23.87 -6.55 -8.00
CA ARG A 157 -24.18 -7.97 -7.77
C ARG A 157 -25.44 -8.20 -6.93
N SER A 158 -25.86 -7.21 -6.19
CA SER A 158 -27.10 -7.25 -5.40
C SER A 158 -28.28 -6.74 -6.22
#